data_1dbbc345684c5db26c2b82c9b23f2aef
#
_entry.id   1dbbc345684c5db26c2b82c9b23f2aef
#
_cell.length_a   1.000
_cell.length_b   1.000
_cell.length_c   1.000
_cell.angle_alpha   90.00
_cell.angle_beta   90.00
_cell.angle_gamma   90.00
#
_symmetry.space_group_name_H-M   'P 1'
#
loop_
_entity.id
_entity.type
_entity.pdbx_description
1 polymer ?
#
loop_
_entity_poly.entity_id
_entity_poly.type
_entity_poly.pdbx_seq_one_letter_code
_entity_poly.pdbx_strand_id
1 'polypeptide(L)'
;MIPQARQYNIPIYVSDNASTDHTIKVLESFQKDYPLLFFKSNKENVGADQNMVNAALMASSKYIWTIGARRIILPGMLKKIYKILEESDWDLVVLNDLTSVFRVPKTQRYTSAQRVFMELNRNLTGLGFQILPAEAWKSESLPKYAGTEWTIIGLCLEYIAYKKNLNVYFLAEPCATDSGKSHWKPKCFQIWTNLKKVIRSLPEVYSAEDKERVIRNLANALFIPKFNIMGMGWSFSLVALRSERIYNSDVFDNYREDLAQYASYSPALAYVIAKFPIPPIRLYLILYDIVRTSARLFIHTRVPINPRARRNIPYSCEES
;
A
#
# COMPACT_ATOMS: atom_id res chain seq x y z
N MET A 1 10.36 -14.84 -4.28
CA MET A 1 11.44 -13.89 -3.85
C MET A 1 12.80 -14.54 -3.78
N ILE A 2 13.02 -15.60 -2.98
CA ILE A 2 14.33 -16.25 -2.75
C ILE A 2 15.11 -16.56 -4.05
N PRO A 3 14.53 -17.18 -5.12
CA PRO A 3 15.29 -17.44 -6.34
C PRO A 3 15.88 -16.19 -6.99
N GLN A 4 15.18 -15.05 -6.93
CA GLN A 4 15.70 -13.79 -7.46
C GLN A 4 16.74 -13.15 -6.50
N ALA A 5 16.53 -13.23 -5.17
CA ALA A 5 17.45 -12.70 -4.17
C ALA A 5 18.80 -13.42 -4.18
N ARG A 6 18.80 -14.73 -4.39
CA ARG A 6 20.00 -15.58 -4.48
C ARG A 6 20.97 -15.13 -5.57
N GLN A 7 20.46 -14.63 -6.70
CA GLN A 7 21.28 -14.17 -7.84
C GLN A 7 22.14 -12.95 -7.49
N TYR A 8 21.78 -12.19 -6.47
CA TYR A 8 22.42 -10.93 -6.06
C TYR A 8 22.89 -10.94 -4.62
N ASN A 9 22.85 -12.10 -3.95
CA ASN A 9 23.17 -12.26 -2.51
C ASN A 9 22.44 -11.24 -1.62
N ILE A 10 21.16 -10.99 -1.92
CA ILE A 10 20.35 -10.00 -1.18
C ILE A 10 19.85 -10.62 0.12
N PRO A 11 20.25 -10.13 1.30
CA PRO A 11 19.79 -10.66 2.57
C PRO A 11 18.28 -10.36 2.75
N ILE A 12 17.57 -11.32 3.33
CA ILE A 12 16.15 -11.25 3.63
C ILE A 12 15.97 -11.28 5.15
N TYR A 13 15.35 -10.26 5.70
CA TYR A 13 15.03 -10.17 7.13
C TYR A 13 13.52 -10.29 7.33
N VAL A 14 13.10 -11.19 8.19
CA VAL A 14 11.68 -11.44 8.48
C VAL A 14 11.41 -11.19 9.97
N SER A 15 10.52 -10.26 10.28
CA SER A 15 9.98 -10.10 11.62
C SER A 15 8.63 -10.82 11.69
N ASP A 16 8.59 -11.94 12.39
CA ASP A 16 7.37 -12.67 12.67
C ASP A 16 6.59 -12.01 13.81
N ASN A 17 5.32 -11.72 13.60
CA ASN A 17 4.50 -10.98 14.55
C ASN A 17 3.74 -11.90 15.52
N ALA A 18 4.46 -12.83 16.16
CA ALA A 18 3.92 -13.85 17.05
C ALA A 18 2.89 -14.76 16.35
N SER A 19 3.26 -15.33 15.20
CA SER A 19 2.39 -16.23 14.46
C SER A 19 2.12 -17.52 15.24
N THR A 20 0.88 -17.98 15.19
CA THR A 20 0.42 -19.21 15.86
C THR A 20 0.27 -20.40 14.90
N ASP A 21 0.56 -20.19 13.64
CA ASP A 21 0.52 -21.20 12.56
C ASP A 21 1.90 -21.80 12.27
N HIS A 22 2.10 -22.40 11.11
CA HIS A 22 3.35 -23.02 10.70
C HIS A 22 4.42 -22.05 10.19
N THR A 23 4.21 -20.71 10.31
CA THR A 23 5.13 -19.69 9.77
C THR A 23 6.58 -19.93 10.18
N ILE A 24 6.86 -20.20 11.45
CA ILE A 24 8.23 -20.41 11.94
C ILE A 24 8.88 -21.63 11.29
N LYS A 25 8.17 -22.77 11.20
CA LYS A 25 8.69 -23.98 10.55
C LYS A 25 9.02 -23.73 9.08
N VAL A 26 8.20 -22.95 8.39
CA VAL A 26 8.43 -22.56 7.00
C VAL A 26 9.67 -21.68 6.88
N LEU A 27 9.85 -20.72 7.77
CA LEU A 27 11.04 -19.85 7.80
C LEU A 27 12.32 -20.64 8.06
N GLU A 28 12.31 -21.59 9.02
CA GLU A 28 13.42 -22.49 9.30
C GLU A 28 13.81 -23.34 8.08
N SER A 29 12.81 -23.84 7.36
CA SER A 29 13.04 -24.61 6.13
C SER A 29 13.69 -23.74 5.05
N PHE A 30 13.17 -22.52 4.81
CA PHE A 30 13.77 -21.61 3.84
C PHE A 30 15.16 -21.11 4.24
N GLN A 31 15.43 -20.95 5.53
CA GLN A 31 16.75 -20.54 6.02
C GLN A 31 17.81 -21.60 5.72
N LYS A 32 17.47 -22.88 5.81
CA LYS A 32 18.38 -23.99 5.42
C LYS A 32 18.73 -23.92 3.93
N ASP A 33 17.76 -23.56 3.09
CA ASP A 33 17.96 -23.43 1.64
C ASP A 33 18.62 -22.08 1.26
N TYR A 34 18.38 -21.02 2.02
CA TYR A 34 18.93 -19.68 1.79
C TYR A 34 19.54 -19.09 3.07
N PRO A 35 20.85 -19.28 3.34
CA PRO A 35 21.50 -18.84 4.59
C PRO A 35 21.47 -17.33 4.82
N LEU A 36 21.19 -16.50 3.79
CA LEU A 36 21.00 -15.06 3.93
C LEU A 36 19.54 -14.68 4.32
N LEU A 37 18.71 -15.64 4.68
CA LEU A 37 17.42 -15.39 5.32
C LEU A 37 17.61 -15.39 6.83
N PHE A 38 17.28 -14.28 7.46
CA PHE A 38 17.31 -14.06 8.90
C PHE A 38 15.90 -13.79 9.38
N PHE A 39 15.50 -14.38 10.52
CA PHE A 39 14.19 -14.07 11.09
C PHE A 39 14.22 -13.96 12.61
N LYS A 40 13.27 -13.23 13.15
CA LYS A 40 13.03 -13.07 14.59
C LYS A 40 11.54 -13.03 14.85
N SER A 41 11.07 -13.75 15.88
CA SER A 41 9.68 -13.68 16.34
C SER A 41 9.54 -12.70 17.47
N ASN A 42 8.48 -11.90 17.42
CA ASN A 42 8.07 -11.06 18.55
C ASN A 42 7.45 -11.93 19.64
N LYS A 43 7.50 -11.48 20.88
CA LYS A 43 6.87 -12.18 22.03
C LYS A 43 5.34 -12.14 21.94
N GLU A 44 4.81 -11.08 21.33
CA GLU A 44 3.38 -10.82 21.15
C GLU A 44 3.14 -10.10 19.83
N ASN A 45 1.87 -10.03 19.39
CA ASN A 45 1.49 -9.27 18.20
C ASN A 45 1.56 -7.76 18.49
N VAL A 46 2.60 -7.10 17.97
CA VAL A 46 2.85 -5.66 18.15
C VAL A 46 2.16 -4.79 17.09
N GLY A 47 1.35 -5.38 16.21
CA GLY A 47 0.73 -4.70 15.07
C GLY A 47 1.65 -4.65 13.84
N ALA A 48 1.04 -4.39 12.67
CA ALA A 48 1.73 -4.47 11.39
C ALA A 48 2.82 -3.39 11.24
N ASP A 49 2.53 -2.19 11.71
CA ASP A 49 3.40 -1.01 11.57
C ASP A 49 4.69 -1.17 12.39
N GLN A 50 4.54 -1.51 13.69
CA GLN A 50 5.70 -1.77 14.55
C GLN A 50 6.50 -3.00 14.10
N ASN A 51 5.81 -4.04 13.63
CA ASN A 51 6.47 -5.23 13.10
C ASN A 51 7.31 -4.93 11.84
N MET A 52 6.84 -4.02 11.00
CA MET A 52 7.61 -3.53 9.85
C MET A 52 8.87 -2.79 10.29
N VAL A 53 8.77 -1.91 11.31
CA VAL A 53 9.93 -1.22 11.91
C VAL A 53 10.91 -2.23 12.48
N ASN A 54 10.43 -3.22 13.21
CA ASN A 54 11.29 -4.28 13.77
C ASN A 54 12.06 -5.02 12.66
N ALA A 55 11.41 -5.36 11.54
CA ALA A 55 12.06 -5.98 10.40
C ALA A 55 13.13 -5.08 9.77
N ALA A 56 12.82 -3.80 9.58
CA ALA A 56 13.77 -2.84 9.00
C ALA A 56 15.01 -2.65 9.87
N LEU A 57 14.84 -2.58 11.19
CA LEU A 57 15.95 -2.41 12.15
C LEU A 57 16.85 -3.65 12.30
N MET A 58 16.42 -4.82 11.82
CA MET A 58 17.29 -6.00 11.73
C MET A 58 18.31 -5.90 10.59
N ALA A 59 18.02 -5.07 9.57
CA ALA A 59 18.84 -5.00 8.36
C ALA A 59 20.07 -4.12 8.55
N SER A 60 21.21 -4.55 7.98
CA SER A 60 22.49 -3.82 7.99
C SER A 60 22.93 -3.36 6.59
N SER A 61 22.07 -3.46 5.58
CA SER A 61 22.36 -3.09 4.20
C SER A 61 22.28 -1.58 3.97
N LYS A 62 22.91 -1.07 2.90
CA LYS A 62 22.83 0.35 2.50
C LYS A 62 21.39 0.82 2.28
N TYR A 63 20.59 0.01 1.62
CA TYR A 63 19.18 0.25 1.35
C TYR A 63 18.29 -0.80 2.02
N ILE A 64 17.14 -0.39 2.48
CA ILE A 64 16.14 -1.28 3.09
C ILE A 64 14.83 -1.14 2.31
N TRP A 65 14.34 -2.27 1.83
CA TRP A 65 13.04 -2.41 1.19
C TRP A 65 12.10 -3.21 2.07
N THR A 66 11.16 -2.55 2.73
CA THR A 66 10.14 -3.21 3.55
C THR A 66 9.00 -3.72 2.68
N ILE A 67 8.68 -5.00 2.80
CA ILE A 67 7.69 -5.67 1.95
C ILE A 67 6.72 -6.43 2.85
N GLY A 68 5.41 -6.26 2.63
CA GLY A 68 4.40 -7.08 3.30
C GLY A 68 4.44 -8.55 2.81
N ALA A 69 4.22 -9.51 3.70
CA ALA A 69 4.30 -10.94 3.40
C ALA A 69 3.41 -11.42 2.24
N ARG A 70 2.36 -10.66 1.89
CA ARG A 70 1.48 -10.97 0.75
C ARG A 70 1.94 -10.42 -0.59
N ARG A 71 3.02 -9.64 -0.62
CA ARG A 71 3.54 -9.08 -1.87
C ARG A 71 4.32 -10.13 -2.66
N ILE A 72 3.99 -10.21 -3.94
CA ILE A 72 4.69 -11.05 -4.91
C ILE A 72 5.48 -10.14 -5.83
N ILE A 73 6.80 -10.23 -5.79
CA ILE A 73 7.70 -9.50 -6.69
C ILE A 73 7.61 -10.14 -8.08
N LEU A 74 7.35 -9.35 -9.10
CA LEU A 74 7.24 -9.83 -10.46
C LEU A 74 8.60 -10.36 -10.98
N PRO A 75 8.60 -11.33 -11.89
CA PRO A 75 9.82 -11.88 -12.46
C PRO A 75 10.74 -10.81 -13.06
N GLY A 76 12.03 -10.86 -12.73
CA GLY A 76 13.04 -9.93 -13.22
C GLY A 76 13.07 -8.56 -12.56
N MET A 77 12.08 -8.22 -11.73
CA MET A 77 11.99 -6.89 -11.12
C MET A 77 13.04 -6.67 -10.03
N LEU A 78 13.40 -7.70 -9.27
CA LEU A 78 14.48 -7.57 -8.29
C LEU A 78 15.81 -7.23 -8.95
N LYS A 79 16.11 -7.84 -10.11
CA LYS A 79 17.28 -7.49 -10.95
C LYS A 79 17.26 -6.02 -11.37
N LYS A 80 16.12 -5.54 -11.83
CA LYS A 80 15.95 -4.15 -12.28
C LYS A 80 16.14 -3.17 -11.14
N ILE A 81 15.50 -3.44 -10.00
CA ILE A 81 15.62 -2.62 -8.78
C ILE A 81 17.08 -2.60 -8.29
N TYR A 82 17.74 -3.77 -8.24
CA TYR A 82 19.13 -3.87 -7.84
C TYR A 82 20.03 -2.96 -8.71
N LYS A 83 19.88 -3.01 -10.03
CA LYS A 83 20.63 -2.13 -10.95
C LYS A 83 20.36 -0.65 -10.69
N ILE A 84 19.10 -0.25 -10.48
CA ILE A 84 18.76 1.13 -10.13
C ILE A 84 19.48 1.57 -8.86
N LEU A 85 19.55 0.71 -7.83
CA LEU A 85 20.24 1.01 -6.58
C LEU A 85 21.76 1.14 -6.73
N GLU A 86 22.35 0.50 -7.75
CA GLU A 86 23.78 0.64 -8.08
C GLU A 86 24.11 1.88 -8.92
N GLU A 87 23.12 2.46 -9.62
CA GLU A 87 23.35 3.60 -10.52
C GLU A 87 23.68 4.92 -9.79
N SER A 88 23.23 5.08 -8.55
CA SER A 88 23.38 6.35 -7.83
C SER A 88 23.15 6.18 -6.32
N ASP A 89 23.55 7.20 -5.55
CA ASP A 89 23.10 7.34 -4.16
C ASP A 89 21.70 7.96 -4.14
N TRP A 90 20.72 7.12 -3.84
CA TRP A 90 19.31 7.51 -3.79
C TRP A 90 18.89 7.86 -2.36
N ASP A 91 18.19 8.97 -2.20
CA ASP A 91 17.52 9.29 -0.93
C ASP A 91 16.20 8.52 -0.76
N LEU A 92 15.57 8.16 -1.88
CA LEU A 92 14.34 7.36 -1.89
C LEU A 92 14.16 6.76 -3.30
N VAL A 93 13.81 5.48 -3.36
CA VAL A 93 13.28 4.88 -4.60
C VAL A 93 11.81 4.54 -4.38
N VAL A 94 10.94 5.07 -5.23
CA VAL A 94 9.50 4.81 -5.20
C VAL A 94 9.13 3.88 -6.33
N LEU A 95 8.43 2.81 -6.01
CA LEU A 95 8.02 1.76 -6.92
C LEU A 95 6.53 1.85 -7.23
N ASN A 96 6.10 1.16 -8.28
CA ASN A 96 4.70 1.05 -8.67
C ASN A 96 4.17 -0.38 -8.54
N ASP A 97 2.85 -0.51 -8.38
CA ASP A 97 2.13 -1.78 -8.24
C ASP A 97 1.37 -2.13 -9.53
N LEU A 98 1.29 -3.44 -9.83
CA LEU A 98 0.48 -3.95 -10.93
C LEU A 98 -1.02 -3.66 -10.74
N THR A 99 -1.48 -3.59 -9.48
CA THR A 99 -2.89 -3.31 -9.15
C THR A 99 -3.22 -1.82 -9.11
N SER A 100 -2.24 -0.94 -9.36
CA SER A 100 -2.46 0.50 -9.41
C SER A 100 -3.38 0.86 -10.58
N VAL A 101 -4.56 1.36 -10.23
CA VAL A 101 -5.58 1.83 -11.19
C VAL A 101 -5.50 3.31 -11.46
N PHE A 102 -4.56 3.97 -10.82
CA PHE A 102 -4.38 5.41 -10.96
C PHE A 102 -3.40 5.71 -12.09
N ARG A 103 -3.62 6.86 -12.75
CA ARG A 103 -2.61 7.39 -13.66
C ARG A 103 -1.36 7.72 -12.84
N VAL A 104 -0.28 7.01 -13.11
CA VAL A 104 1.02 7.27 -12.47
C VAL A 104 1.89 8.11 -13.40
N PRO A 105 2.82 8.94 -12.85
CA PRO A 105 3.84 9.62 -13.64
C PRO A 105 4.68 8.62 -14.46
N LYS A 106 5.41 9.12 -15.45
CA LYS A 106 6.44 8.31 -16.13
C LYS A 106 7.61 8.07 -15.17
N THR A 107 8.38 7.02 -15.42
CA THR A 107 9.66 6.79 -14.74
C THR A 107 10.54 8.02 -14.87
N GLN A 108 10.99 8.58 -13.75
CA GLN A 108 11.80 9.79 -13.71
C GLN A 108 12.52 9.98 -12.37
N ARG A 109 13.45 10.93 -12.36
CA ARG A 109 14.11 11.43 -11.16
C ARG A 109 13.38 12.66 -10.63
N TYR A 110 13.41 12.83 -9.32
CA TYR A 110 12.89 13.99 -8.61
C TYR A 110 14.00 14.61 -7.76
N THR A 111 14.08 15.92 -7.78
CA THR A 111 15.01 16.73 -7.00
C THR A 111 14.29 17.70 -6.06
N SER A 112 12.97 17.55 -5.93
CA SER A 112 12.12 18.37 -5.07
C SER A 112 11.23 17.49 -4.23
N ALA A 113 11.34 17.61 -2.90
CA ALA A 113 10.51 16.90 -1.93
C ALA A 113 9.03 17.26 -2.12
N GLN A 114 8.71 18.52 -2.40
CA GLN A 114 7.35 18.96 -2.67
C GLN A 114 6.76 18.26 -3.91
N ARG A 115 7.54 18.12 -5.00
CA ARG A 115 7.07 17.39 -6.18
C ARG A 115 6.84 15.91 -5.90
N VAL A 116 7.72 15.26 -5.14
CA VAL A 116 7.53 13.87 -4.69
C VAL A 116 6.22 13.76 -3.91
N PHE A 117 5.99 14.65 -2.95
CA PHE A 117 4.78 14.69 -2.14
C PHE A 117 3.50 14.86 -2.99
N MET A 118 3.53 15.79 -3.94
CA MET A 118 2.36 16.10 -4.77
C MET A 118 2.06 15.05 -5.84
N GLU A 119 3.09 14.49 -6.47
CA GLU A 119 2.93 13.59 -7.62
C GLU A 119 2.88 12.11 -7.23
N LEU A 120 3.58 11.70 -6.13
CA LEU A 120 3.75 10.30 -5.72
C LEU A 120 2.99 9.93 -4.43
N ASN A 121 2.16 10.84 -3.87
CA ASN A 121 1.49 10.58 -2.59
C ASN A 121 0.73 9.23 -2.56
N ARG A 122 0.09 8.84 -3.65
CA ARG A 122 -0.63 7.56 -3.74
C ARG A 122 0.30 6.35 -3.75
N ASN A 123 1.46 6.45 -4.42
CA ASN A 123 2.46 5.39 -4.43
C ASN A 123 3.10 5.24 -3.03
N LEU A 124 3.23 6.34 -2.30
CA LEU A 124 3.78 6.33 -0.95
C LEU A 124 2.84 5.71 0.10
N THR A 125 1.54 5.54 -0.18
CA THR A 125 0.61 4.90 0.77
C THR A 125 0.64 3.37 0.76
N GLY A 126 1.30 2.76 -0.22
CA GLY A 126 1.39 1.29 -0.31
C GLY A 126 2.61 0.73 0.40
N LEU A 127 2.42 -0.23 1.31
CA LEU A 127 3.55 -0.96 1.89
C LEU A 127 4.23 -1.80 0.79
N GLY A 128 5.55 -1.64 0.66
CA GLY A 128 6.35 -2.32 -0.35
C GLY A 128 6.65 -1.48 -1.60
N PHE A 129 6.37 -0.17 -1.57
CA PHE A 129 6.66 0.72 -2.70
C PHE A 129 7.79 1.71 -2.42
N GLN A 130 8.39 1.65 -1.24
CA GLN A 130 9.47 2.54 -0.84
C GLN A 130 10.73 1.75 -0.51
N ILE A 131 11.85 2.20 -1.07
CA ILE A 131 13.18 1.74 -0.68
C ILE A 131 13.93 2.95 -0.13
N LEU A 132 14.34 2.86 1.12
CA LEU A 132 15.04 3.91 1.83
C LEU A 132 16.47 3.52 2.17
N PRO A 133 17.41 4.48 2.27
CA PRO A 133 18.68 4.24 2.92
C PRO A 133 18.49 3.78 4.38
N ALA A 134 19.39 2.94 4.87
CA ALA A 134 19.32 2.43 6.24
C ALA A 134 19.34 3.53 7.30
N GLU A 135 20.00 4.65 7.02
CA GLU A 135 20.05 5.83 7.90
C GLU A 135 18.68 6.46 8.16
N ALA A 136 17.76 6.41 7.18
CA ALA A 136 16.41 6.91 7.37
C ALA A 136 15.67 6.15 8.49
N TRP A 137 15.89 4.85 8.62
CA TRP A 137 15.29 4.00 9.65
C TRP A 137 15.88 4.22 11.05
N LYS A 138 17.03 4.91 11.13
CA LYS A 138 17.70 5.28 12.39
C LYS A 138 17.51 6.76 12.72
N SER A 139 16.68 7.47 11.98
CA SER A 139 16.44 8.90 12.18
C SER A 139 15.63 9.15 13.45
N GLU A 140 15.86 10.31 14.08
CA GLU A 140 15.12 10.77 15.25
C GLU A 140 13.62 10.98 14.98
N SER A 141 13.22 11.07 13.71
CA SER A 141 11.83 11.22 13.33
C SER A 141 11.04 9.91 13.33
N LEU A 142 11.70 8.75 13.35
CA LEU A 142 11.02 7.45 13.34
C LEU A 142 9.99 7.30 14.49
N PRO A 143 10.28 7.64 15.75
CA PRO A 143 9.31 7.54 16.84
C PRO A 143 8.06 8.40 16.64
N LYS A 144 8.16 9.53 15.92
CA LYS A 144 7.04 10.42 15.60
C LYS A 144 5.97 9.72 14.79
N TYR A 145 6.35 8.77 13.94
CA TYR A 145 5.47 8.08 13.01
C TYR A 145 5.19 6.63 13.38
N ALA A 146 6.01 6.02 14.23
CA ALA A 146 5.83 4.64 14.66
C ALA A 146 4.47 4.43 15.34
N GLY A 147 3.77 3.36 14.98
CA GLY A 147 2.45 3.04 15.53
C GLY A 147 1.28 3.83 14.93
N THR A 148 1.53 4.69 13.94
CA THR A 148 0.46 5.42 13.24
C THR A 148 -0.22 4.62 12.13
N GLU A 149 0.28 3.43 11.80
CA GLU A 149 -0.03 2.63 10.61
C GLU A 149 0.42 3.28 9.29
N TRP A 150 1.10 4.43 9.38
CA TRP A 150 1.62 5.20 8.26
C TRP A 150 3.09 5.60 8.47
N THR A 151 3.83 4.84 9.28
CA THR A 151 5.25 5.08 9.59
C THR A 151 6.05 5.30 8.32
N ILE A 152 5.87 4.46 7.31
CA ILE A 152 6.69 4.53 6.09
C ILE A 152 6.48 5.82 5.30
N ILE A 153 5.24 6.31 5.16
CA ILE A 153 4.99 7.56 4.43
C ILE A 153 5.53 8.77 5.21
N GLY A 154 5.31 8.79 6.53
CA GLY A 154 5.84 9.85 7.39
C GLY A 154 7.36 9.89 7.34
N LEU A 155 8.00 8.73 7.51
CA LEU A 155 9.44 8.59 7.49
C LEU A 155 10.05 9.01 6.14
N CYS A 156 9.49 8.52 5.02
CA CYS A 156 9.96 8.89 3.69
C CYS A 156 9.92 10.40 3.47
N LEU A 157 8.79 11.03 3.76
CA LEU A 157 8.58 12.44 3.48
C LEU A 157 9.36 13.33 4.45
N GLU A 158 9.50 12.96 5.72
CA GLU A 158 10.35 13.67 6.67
C GLU A 158 11.82 13.58 6.26
N TYR A 159 12.30 12.37 5.92
CA TYR A 159 13.69 12.13 5.55
C TYR A 159 14.10 12.95 4.32
N ILE A 160 13.28 13.00 3.27
CA ILE A 160 13.60 13.73 2.05
C ILE A 160 13.40 15.26 2.18
N ALA A 161 12.62 15.72 3.16
CA ALA A 161 12.30 17.14 3.35
C ALA A 161 13.54 18.02 3.59
N TYR A 162 14.55 17.46 4.22
CA TYR A 162 15.75 18.19 4.66
C TYR A 162 16.98 17.95 3.76
N LYS A 163 16.84 17.21 2.68
CA LYS A 163 17.93 16.94 1.75
C LYS A 163 18.21 18.15 0.83
N LYS A 164 19.43 18.67 0.88
CA LYS A 164 19.86 19.80 0.02
C LYS A 164 19.97 19.41 -1.46
N ASN A 165 20.53 18.22 -1.76
CA ASN A 165 20.72 17.68 -3.09
C ASN A 165 19.86 16.41 -3.22
N LEU A 166 18.54 16.58 -3.17
CA LEU A 166 17.61 15.48 -3.20
C LEU A 166 17.72 14.66 -4.49
N ASN A 167 17.82 13.34 -4.33
CA ASN A 167 17.88 12.40 -5.44
C ASN A 167 16.87 11.26 -5.22
N VAL A 168 15.68 11.38 -5.80
CA VAL A 168 14.61 10.38 -5.71
C VAL A 168 14.34 9.78 -7.08
N TYR A 169 14.19 8.46 -7.13
CA TYR A 169 13.83 7.74 -8.34
C TYR A 169 12.42 7.18 -8.26
N PHE A 170 11.62 7.39 -9.29
CA PHE A 170 10.33 6.74 -9.46
C PHE A 170 10.37 5.74 -10.61
N LEU A 171 10.06 4.48 -10.32
CA LEU A 171 9.90 3.42 -11.31
C LEU A 171 8.41 3.21 -11.60
N ALA A 172 7.95 3.67 -12.76
CA ALA A 172 6.54 3.56 -13.17
C ALA A 172 6.13 2.13 -13.57
N GLU A 173 7.08 1.29 -13.97
CA GLU A 173 6.81 -0.10 -14.31
C GLU A 173 6.37 -0.87 -13.06
N PRO A 174 5.27 -1.64 -13.12
CA PRO A 174 4.83 -2.44 -11.99
C PRO A 174 5.87 -3.47 -11.56
N CYS A 175 6.23 -3.49 -10.28
CA CYS A 175 7.27 -4.40 -9.75
C CYS A 175 6.73 -5.47 -8.80
N ALA A 176 5.52 -5.32 -8.30
CA ALA A 176 4.91 -6.26 -7.39
C ALA A 176 3.39 -6.33 -7.60
N THR A 177 2.78 -7.39 -7.08
CA THR A 177 1.33 -7.54 -6.97
C THR A 177 0.96 -8.05 -5.58
N ASP A 178 -0.32 -8.00 -5.22
CA ASP A 178 -0.83 -8.52 -3.94
C ASP A 178 -1.50 -9.88 -4.15
N SER A 179 -1.23 -10.84 -3.27
CA SER A 179 -1.77 -12.21 -3.34
C SER A 179 -3.05 -12.44 -2.53
N GLY A 180 -3.59 -11.44 -1.83
CA GLY A 180 -4.69 -11.69 -0.92
C GLY A 180 -5.58 -10.51 -0.56
N LYS A 181 -6.62 -10.80 0.23
CA LYS A 181 -7.56 -9.78 0.74
C LYS A 181 -6.92 -8.93 1.83
N SER A 182 -7.21 -7.64 1.83
CA SER A 182 -6.76 -6.71 2.88
C SER A 182 -7.47 -6.95 4.21
N HIS A 183 -6.70 -7.06 5.30
CA HIS A 183 -7.24 -7.20 6.66
C HIS A 183 -7.48 -5.85 7.36
N TRP A 184 -7.06 -4.73 6.78
CA TRP A 184 -7.20 -3.41 7.40
C TRP A 184 -8.58 -2.77 7.22
N LYS A 185 -9.44 -3.34 6.39
CA LYS A 185 -10.76 -2.81 6.05
C LYS A 185 -11.64 -2.48 7.29
N PRO A 186 -11.71 -3.31 8.34
CA PRO A 186 -12.48 -2.98 9.54
C PRO A 186 -12.01 -1.71 10.26
N LYS A 187 -10.74 -1.35 10.13
CA LYS A 187 -10.11 -0.18 10.75
C LYS A 187 -9.97 1.01 9.80
N CYS A 188 -10.59 0.99 8.61
CA CYS A 188 -10.32 1.95 7.54
C CYS A 188 -10.52 3.42 7.97
N PHE A 189 -11.52 3.72 8.79
CA PHE A 189 -11.76 5.08 9.29
C PHE A 189 -10.65 5.55 10.26
N GLN A 190 -10.22 4.67 11.18
CA GLN A 190 -9.11 4.96 12.08
C GLN A 190 -7.81 5.18 11.31
N ILE A 191 -7.51 4.29 10.36
CA ILE A 191 -6.35 4.38 9.48
C ILE A 191 -6.36 5.69 8.69
N TRP A 192 -7.53 6.12 8.19
CA TRP A 192 -7.70 7.41 7.53
C TRP A 192 -7.39 8.59 8.47
N THR A 193 -7.91 8.56 9.69
CA THR A 193 -7.64 9.60 10.69
C THR A 193 -6.15 9.71 10.99
N ASN A 194 -5.47 8.58 11.15
CA ASN A 194 -4.03 8.53 11.37
C ASN A 194 -3.25 9.10 10.18
N LEU A 195 -3.65 8.77 8.94
CA LEU A 195 -3.04 9.33 7.73
C LEU A 195 -3.12 10.85 7.70
N LYS A 196 -4.29 11.43 8.00
CA LYS A 196 -4.45 12.89 8.08
C LYS A 196 -3.51 13.51 9.12
N LYS A 197 -3.42 12.90 10.32
CA LYS A 197 -2.52 13.36 11.37
C LYS A 197 -1.06 13.32 10.92
N VAL A 198 -0.62 12.22 10.30
CA VAL A 198 0.72 12.08 9.74
C VAL A 198 1.01 13.15 8.70
N ILE A 199 0.12 13.34 7.71
CA ILE A 199 0.32 14.34 6.66
C ILE A 199 0.38 15.77 7.24
N ARG A 200 -0.49 16.11 8.18
CA ARG A 200 -0.49 17.43 8.81
C ARG A 200 0.76 17.68 9.65
N SER A 201 1.34 16.65 10.25
CA SER A 201 2.56 16.74 11.06
C SER A 201 3.86 16.78 10.23
N LEU A 202 3.80 16.63 8.91
CA LEU A 202 4.97 16.72 8.04
C LEU A 202 5.63 18.11 8.12
N PRO A 203 6.94 18.22 7.78
CA PRO A 203 7.68 19.49 7.81
C PRO A 203 7.03 20.62 6.98
N GLU A 204 7.42 21.86 7.27
CA GLU A 204 6.88 23.06 6.63
C GLU A 204 7.28 23.21 5.15
N VAL A 205 8.28 22.48 4.68
CA VAL A 205 8.61 22.41 3.23
C VAL A 205 7.39 21.95 2.42
N TYR A 206 6.48 21.22 3.03
CA TYR A 206 5.17 20.89 2.50
C TYR A 206 4.16 21.92 3.04
N SER A 207 3.70 22.83 2.20
CA SER A 207 2.76 23.87 2.63
C SER A 207 1.47 23.30 3.21
N ALA A 208 0.79 24.07 4.07
CA ALA A 208 -0.52 23.64 4.62
C ALA A 208 -1.54 23.38 3.50
N GLU A 209 -1.50 24.18 2.43
CA GLU A 209 -2.37 23.99 1.26
C GLU A 209 -2.07 22.67 0.54
N ASP A 210 -0.80 22.34 0.31
CA ASP A 210 -0.40 21.10 -0.33
C ASP A 210 -0.77 19.88 0.53
N LYS A 211 -0.61 19.95 1.85
CA LYS A 211 -1.05 18.92 2.79
C LYS A 211 -2.54 18.64 2.68
N GLU A 212 -3.37 19.68 2.70
CA GLU A 212 -4.84 19.53 2.56
C GLU A 212 -5.24 19.04 1.15
N ARG A 213 -4.53 19.46 0.10
CA ARG A 213 -4.72 18.97 -1.27
C ARG A 213 -4.41 17.46 -1.36
N VAL A 214 -3.30 17.01 -0.78
CA VAL A 214 -2.93 15.58 -0.75
C VAL A 214 -3.93 14.78 0.08
N ILE A 215 -4.34 15.26 1.26
CA ILE A 215 -5.38 14.62 2.06
C ILE A 215 -6.66 14.43 1.24
N ARG A 216 -7.12 15.46 0.53
CA ARG A 216 -8.30 15.40 -0.33
C ARG A 216 -8.14 14.41 -1.49
N ASN A 217 -6.96 14.38 -2.12
CA ASN A 217 -6.66 13.43 -3.19
C ASN A 217 -6.67 11.97 -2.70
N LEU A 218 -6.13 11.72 -1.50
CA LEU A 218 -6.11 10.39 -0.89
C LEU A 218 -7.50 9.99 -0.40
N ALA A 219 -8.28 10.92 0.16
CA ALA A 219 -9.69 10.68 0.48
C ALA A 219 -10.45 10.20 -0.74
N ASN A 220 -10.31 10.92 -1.85
CA ASN A 220 -10.91 10.58 -3.14
C ASN A 220 -10.49 9.20 -3.67
N ALA A 221 -9.32 8.71 -3.31
CA ALA A 221 -8.82 7.42 -3.74
C ALA A 221 -9.26 6.25 -2.84
N LEU A 222 -9.32 6.48 -1.52
CA LEU A 222 -9.45 5.42 -0.51
C LEU A 222 -10.87 5.28 0.05
N PHE A 223 -11.68 6.36 0.11
CA PHE A 223 -12.89 6.41 0.93
C PHE A 223 -14.19 6.74 0.19
N ILE A 224 -14.21 6.79 -1.15
CA ILE A 224 -15.37 7.32 -1.84
C ILE A 224 -16.23 6.25 -2.50
N PRO A 225 -17.56 6.30 -2.27
CA PRO A 225 -18.52 5.64 -3.13
C PRO A 225 -18.55 6.40 -4.46
N LYS A 226 -17.64 6.13 -5.36
CA LYS A 226 -17.94 6.39 -6.76
C LYS A 226 -18.97 5.35 -7.15
N PHE A 227 -20.18 5.80 -7.44
CA PHE A 227 -21.15 5.07 -8.26
C PHE A 227 -20.55 4.90 -9.68
N ASN A 228 -19.36 4.37 -9.74
CA ASN A 228 -18.67 4.16 -10.98
C ASN A 228 -18.79 2.67 -11.32
N ILE A 229 -19.68 2.37 -12.25
CA ILE A 229 -19.94 1.04 -12.81
C ILE A 229 -18.63 0.37 -13.30
N MET A 230 -17.56 1.11 -13.51
CA MET A 230 -16.28 0.62 -14.03
C MET A 230 -15.05 0.81 -13.12
N GLY A 231 -15.19 1.31 -11.88
CA GLY A 231 -14.05 1.66 -11.00
C GLY A 231 -13.77 0.67 -9.89
N MET A 232 -12.49 0.46 -9.55
CA MET A 232 -12.03 -0.46 -8.50
C MET A 232 -12.20 0.04 -7.04
N GLY A 233 -12.80 1.21 -6.80
CA GLY A 233 -13.06 1.77 -5.46
C GLY A 233 -14.25 1.17 -4.72
N TRP A 234 -14.91 0.18 -5.29
CA TRP A 234 -16.18 -0.35 -4.80
C TRP A 234 -16.11 -1.01 -3.42
N SER A 235 -15.04 -1.73 -3.11
CA SER A 235 -14.89 -2.46 -1.85
C SER A 235 -14.80 -1.57 -0.59
N PHE A 236 -14.51 -0.29 -0.78
CA PHE A 236 -14.45 0.74 0.27
C PHE A 236 -15.58 1.78 0.16
N SER A 237 -16.57 1.56 -0.67
CA SER A 237 -17.76 2.41 -0.68
C SER A 237 -18.51 2.29 0.65
N LEU A 238 -19.17 3.37 1.10
CA LEU A 238 -19.99 3.30 2.32
C LEU A 238 -21.07 2.22 2.24
N VAL A 239 -21.59 1.97 1.03
CA VAL A 239 -22.57 0.90 0.77
C VAL A 239 -21.96 -0.47 1.03
N ALA A 240 -20.75 -0.73 0.53
CA ALA A 240 -20.04 -1.98 0.78
C ALA A 240 -19.66 -2.13 2.25
N LEU A 241 -19.12 -1.07 2.87
CA LEU A 241 -18.79 -1.05 4.30
C LEU A 241 -20.04 -1.26 5.18
N ARG A 242 -21.20 -0.72 4.76
CA ARG A 242 -22.48 -0.97 5.43
C ARG A 242 -22.90 -2.43 5.34
N SER A 243 -22.78 -3.05 4.16
CA SER A 243 -23.12 -4.46 3.95
C SER A 243 -22.30 -5.42 4.83
N GLU A 244 -21.07 -5.02 5.15
CA GLU A 244 -20.13 -5.74 6.00
C GLU A 244 -20.22 -5.35 7.49
N ARG A 245 -21.18 -4.49 7.86
CA ARG A 245 -21.40 -3.96 9.22
C ARG A 245 -20.24 -3.09 9.76
N ILE A 246 -19.32 -2.65 8.91
CA ILE A 246 -18.21 -1.75 9.26
C ILE A 246 -18.71 -0.30 9.36
N TYR A 247 -19.67 0.10 8.53
CA TYR A 247 -20.27 1.43 8.53
C TYR A 247 -21.68 1.39 9.11
N ASN A 248 -21.94 2.21 10.13
CA ASN A 248 -23.20 2.31 10.86
C ASN A 248 -23.41 3.74 11.40
N SER A 249 -24.47 3.98 12.18
CA SER A 249 -24.77 5.29 12.76
C SER A 249 -23.63 5.81 13.64
N ASP A 250 -23.05 4.96 14.50
CA ASP A 250 -21.98 5.38 15.41
C ASP A 250 -20.73 5.82 14.63
N VAL A 251 -20.38 5.07 13.57
CA VAL A 251 -19.27 5.45 12.66
C VAL A 251 -19.59 6.74 11.93
N PHE A 252 -20.84 6.93 11.46
CA PHE A 252 -21.24 8.19 10.84
C PHE A 252 -21.08 9.36 11.82
N ASP A 253 -21.58 9.23 13.06
CA ASP A 253 -21.53 10.30 14.06
C ASP A 253 -20.09 10.66 14.43
N ASN A 254 -19.21 9.66 14.56
CA ASN A 254 -17.79 9.86 14.87
C ASN A 254 -16.98 10.50 13.72
N TYR A 255 -17.37 10.31 12.46
CA TYR A 255 -16.63 10.74 11.28
C TYR A 255 -17.43 11.71 10.38
N ARG A 256 -18.55 12.26 10.85
CA ARG A 256 -19.45 13.11 10.05
C ARG A 256 -18.76 14.34 9.48
N GLU A 257 -17.84 14.94 10.23
CA GLU A 257 -17.08 16.10 9.78
C GLU A 257 -16.12 15.74 8.64
N ASP A 258 -15.41 14.61 8.79
CA ASP A 258 -14.55 14.09 7.74
C ASP A 258 -15.33 13.74 6.47
N LEU A 259 -16.48 13.10 6.63
CA LEU A 259 -17.37 12.78 5.51
C LEU A 259 -17.89 14.04 4.84
N ALA A 260 -18.25 15.09 5.59
CA ALA A 260 -18.68 16.37 5.05
C ALA A 260 -17.56 17.11 4.30
N GLN A 261 -16.32 17.03 4.80
CA GLN A 261 -15.19 17.77 4.24
C GLN A 261 -14.56 17.07 3.04
N TYR A 262 -14.48 15.73 3.05
CA TYR A 262 -13.69 14.96 2.09
C TYR A 262 -14.50 14.02 1.20
N ALA A 263 -15.73 13.68 1.55
CA ALA A 263 -16.55 12.84 0.70
C ALA A 263 -17.10 13.60 -0.50
N SER A 264 -17.29 12.91 -1.63
CA SER A 264 -17.85 13.49 -2.85
C SER A 264 -19.38 13.50 -2.88
N TYR A 265 -20.04 13.21 -1.77
CA TYR A 265 -21.51 13.15 -1.62
C TYR A 265 -21.95 13.85 -0.34
N SER A 266 -23.24 14.19 -0.27
CA SER A 266 -23.77 14.92 0.86
C SER A 266 -23.73 14.11 2.17
N PRO A 267 -23.50 14.76 3.31
CA PRO A 267 -23.60 14.10 4.63
C PRO A 267 -24.97 13.44 4.86
N ALA A 268 -26.05 13.98 4.28
CA ALA A 268 -27.39 13.39 4.35
C ALA A 268 -27.43 12.01 3.71
N LEU A 269 -26.81 11.83 2.54
CA LEU A 269 -26.71 10.52 1.90
C LEU A 269 -25.86 9.55 2.74
N ALA A 270 -24.74 10.00 3.30
CA ALA A 270 -23.94 9.20 4.19
C ALA A 270 -24.74 8.71 5.40
N TYR A 271 -25.53 9.61 6.03
CA TYR A 271 -26.42 9.25 7.14
C TYR A 271 -27.48 8.23 6.74
N VAL A 272 -28.12 8.41 5.60
CA VAL A 272 -29.11 7.44 5.08
C VAL A 272 -28.46 6.06 4.90
N ILE A 273 -27.28 5.99 4.29
CA ILE A 273 -26.56 4.72 4.11
C ILE A 273 -26.23 4.08 5.46
N ALA A 274 -25.81 4.86 6.47
CA ALA A 274 -25.47 4.36 7.80
C ALA A 274 -26.66 3.66 8.49
N LYS A 275 -27.88 4.15 8.25
CA LYS A 275 -29.12 3.60 8.82
C LYS A 275 -29.85 2.61 7.93
N PHE A 276 -29.48 2.53 6.65
CA PHE A 276 -30.21 1.70 5.71
C PHE A 276 -30.14 0.21 6.07
N PRO A 277 -31.23 -0.58 5.93
CA PRO A 277 -31.24 -2.01 6.20
C PRO A 277 -30.21 -2.78 5.36
N ILE A 278 -29.52 -3.74 5.97
CA ILE A 278 -28.47 -4.50 5.30
C ILE A 278 -28.97 -5.42 4.18
N PRO A 279 -30.12 -6.16 4.33
CA PRO A 279 -30.54 -7.10 3.30
C PRO A 279 -30.75 -6.48 1.90
N PRO A 280 -31.44 -5.33 1.74
CA PRO A 280 -31.55 -4.68 0.44
C PRO A 280 -30.20 -4.23 -0.13
N ILE A 281 -29.27 -3.78 0.73
CA ILE A 281 -27.92 -3.40 0.30
C ILE A 281 -27.18 -4.61 -0.28
N ARG A 282 -27.24 -5.76 0.38
CA ARG A 282 -26.60 -6.99 -0.11
C ARG A 282 -27.20 -7.45 -1.42
N LEU A 283 -28.51 -7.41 -1.57
CA LEU A 283 -29.19 -7.73 -2.84
C LEU A 283 -28.71 -6.79 -3.95
N TYR A 284 -28.69 -5.49 -3.69
CA TYR A 284 -28.17 -4.49 -4.64
C TYR A 284 -26.72 -4.78 -5.07
N LEU A 285 -25.84 -5.12 -4.12
CA LEU A 285 -24.42 -5.43 -4.42
C LEU A 285 -24.30 -6.71 -5.27
N ILE A 286 -25.09 -7.72 -4.99
CA ILE A 286 -25.13 -8.97 -5.80
C ILE A 286 -25.57 -8.66 -7.23
N LEU A 287 -26.67 -7.94 -7.39
CA LEU A 287 -27.19 -7.55 -8.72
C LEU A 287 -26.17 -6.70 -9.48
N TYR A 288 -25.53 -5.76 -8.78
CA TYR A 288 -24.48 -4.93 -9.35
C TYR A 288 -23.28 -5.76 -9.85
N ASP A 289 -22.80 -6.73 -9.06
CA ASP A 289 -21.69 -7.60 -9.45
C ASP A 289 -22.05 -8.50 -10.64
N ILE A 290 -23.29 -8.97 -10.72
CA ILE A 290 -23.80 -9.72 -11.88
C ILE A 290 -23.76 -8.84 -13.14
N VAL A 291 -24.32 -7.63 -13.07
CA VAL A 291 -24.34 -6.68 -14.21
C VAL A 291 -22.92 -6.32 -14.63
N ARG A 292 -22.05 -6.02 -13.67
CA ARG A 292 -20.65 -5.69 -13.92
C ARG A 292 -19.88 -6.82 -14.58
N THR A 293 -20.07 -8.06 -14.12
CA THR A 293 -19.44 -9.24 -14.69
C THR A 293 -19.93 -9.51 -16.10
N SER A 294 -21.23 -9.42 -16.32
CA SER A 294 -21.85 -9.56 -17.65
C SER A 294 -21.37 -8.48 -18.63
N ALA A 295 -21.31 -7.23 -18.18
CA ALA A 295 -20.78 -6.13 -19.00
C ALA A 295 -19.30 -6.32 -19.36
N ARG A 296 -18.47 -6.82 -18.44
CA ARG A 296 -17.07 -7.15 -18.72
C ARG A 296 -16.93 -8.28 -19.73
N LEU A 297 -17.70 -9.35 -19.60
CA LEU A 297 -17.73 -10.44 -20.58
C LEU A 297 -18.13 -9.92 -21.97
N PHE A 298 -19.15 -9.06 -22.05
CA PHE A 298 -19.61 -8.49 -23.31
C PHE A 298 -18.58 -7.56 -23.97
N ILE A 299 -17.83 -6.77 -23.18
CA ILE A 299 -16.75 -5.93 -23.70
C ILE A 299 -15.57 -6.78 -24.16
N HIS A 300 -15.20 -7.83 -23.41
CA HIS A 300 -14.12 -8.73 -23.80
C HIS A 300 -14.40 -9.54 -25.06
N THR A 301 -15.66 -9.82 -25.36
CA THR A 301 -16.04 -10.51 -26.59
C THR A 301 -16.00 -9.60 -27.82
N ARG A 302 -16.04 -8.28 -27.65
CA ARG A 302 -16.02 -7.30 -28.77
C ARG A 302 -14.67 -6.65 -29.04
N VAL A 303 -13.74 -6.71 -28.08
CA VAL A 303 -12.38 -6.19 -28.26
C VAL A 303 -11.43 -7.39 -28.34
N PRO A 304 -10.80 -7.68 -29.48
CA PRO A 304 -9.81 -8.74 -29.56
C PRO A 304 -8.63 -8.39 -28.67
N ILE A 305 -8.58 -9.04 -27.49
CA ILE A 305 -7.43 -8.93 -26.61
C ILE A 305 -6.27 -9.63 -27.28
N ASN A 306 -5.18 -8.90 -27.53
CA ASN A 306 -3.95 -9.47 -28.05
C ASN A 306 -3.52 -10.68 -27.18
N PRO A 307 -3.54 -11.93 -27.71
CA PRO A 307 -3.33 -13.14 -26.90
C PRO A 307 -1.93 -13.26 -26.31
N ARG A 308 -0.99 -12.40 -26.71
CA ARG A 308 0.40 -12.43 -26.26
C ARG A 308 0.64 -11.93 -24.83
N ALA A 309 -0.33 -11.26 -24.21
CA ALA A 309 -0.20 -10.75 -22.85
C ALA A 309 -0.58 -11.79 -21.75
N ARG A 310 -1.20 -12.92 -22.09
CA ARG A 310 -1.66 -13.94 -21.13
C ARG A 310 -0.88 -15.25 -21.13
N ARG A 311 0.07 -15.45 -22.04
CA ARG A 311 0.91 -16.67 -22.05
C ARG A 311 2.23 -16.31 -21.39
N ASN A 312 2.38 -16.66 -20.12
CA ASN A 312 3.61 -16.96 -19.39
C ASN A 312 3.54 -16.59 -17.92
N ILE A 313 2.48 -17.02 -17.23
CA ILE A 313 2.54 -17.22 -15.79
C ILE A 313 2.30 -18.73 -15.59
N PRO A 314 3.34 -19.53 -15.39
CA PRO A 314 3.16 -20.93 -15.02
C PRO A 314 2.72 -20.98 -13.56
N TYR A 315 1.42 -21.19 -13.33
CA TYR A 315 0.95 -21.73 -12.06
C TYR A 315 1.13 -23.25 -12.12
N SER A 316 2.21 -23.72 -11.58
CA SER A 316 2.35 -25.10 -11.13
C SER A 316 2.82 -25.07 -9.67
N CYS A 317 1.86 -24.99 -8.77
CA CYS A 317 2.01 -25.60 -7.46
C CYS A 317 1.27 -26.93 -7.57
N GLU A 318 1.96 -27.98 -7.98
CA GLU A 318 1.53 -29.34 -7.70
C GLU A 318 1.75 -29.59 -6.21
N GLU A 319 0.67 -30.06 -5.59
CA GLU A 319 0.64 -30.59 -4.23
C GLU A 319 1.61 -31.78 -4.11
N SER A 320 2.52 -31.69 -3.18
CA SER A 320 3.18 -32.86 -2.56
C SER A 320 3.52 -32.52 -1.11
#